data_2cb9d6d8d149bb765afc763b14369f8b
#
_entry.id   2cb9d6d8d149bb765afc763b14369f8b
#
_cell.length_a   1.000
_cell.length_b   1.000
_cell.length_c   1.000
_cell.angle_alpha   90.00
_cell.angle_beta   90.00
_cell.angle_gamma   90.00
#
_symmetry.space_group_name_H-M   'P 1'
#
loop_
_entity.id
_entity.type
_entity.pdbx_description
1 polymer ?
#
loop_
_entity_poly.entity_id
_entity_poly.type
_entity_poly.pdbx_seq_one_letter_code
_entity_poly.pdbx_strand_id
1 'polypeptide(L)'
;MLYLIKLGKPGWLMWTNLVLTVYFSLVVCLLWRAFRLQLKVNLYSYDTIFYFGFALFILSLAGTYVYITFHCFQNPQSFREAQTIYTLLHSAKNYMLLTAPFLLLFAASLFISNIMLIRHEGFRFVNVLGIILSFLLIAGQVLIDFLDYRAAVYGQQSLWENLLINLLAAFYLYFECMIIGSAVADVIAAKNEAEKDRDFLIILGCALKKDGTPTPLLRGRLDLALQFRNAQLEESGKEACFVVSGGQGADEVQSEAASMQAYLLEQGIPHGQILAENRSVNTLENMLFSKEIIDGVRKNGKVAFFTTNYHVFRAGLKAEQAGLDAVGMGAPTKWYFWPNAAVREYVGLLTEHRRKQAIILFTVAVIYSALTFLAYT
;
A
#
# COMPACT_ATOMS: atom_id res chain seq x y z
N MET A 1 6.03 -8.86 -38.35
CA MET A 1 6.36 -9.71 -37.18
C MET A 1 5.37 -10.87 -37.06
N LEU A 2 4.05 -10.65 -37.14
CA LEU A 2 3.01 -11.70 -37.12
C LEU A 2 3.05 -12.71 -38.31
N TYR A 3 3.52 -12.31 -39.49
CA TYR A 3 3.67 -13.18 -40.63
C TYR A 3 4.84 -14.17 -40.50
N LEU A 4 5.86 -13.85 -39.68
CA LEU A 4 6.99 -14.76 -39.39
C LEU A 4 6.61 -15.83 -38.33
N ILE A 5 5.56 -15.57 -37.53
CA ILE A 5 5.04 -16.50 -36.52
C ILE A 5 4.33 -17.71 -37.16
N LYS A 6 3.74 -17.55 -38.36
CA LYS A 6 3.06 -18.64 -39.10
C LYS A 6 4.00 -19.67 -39.73
N LEU A 7 5.32 -19.43 -39.74
CA LEU A 7 6.33 -20.33 -40.36
C LEU A 7 7.09 -21.17 -39.31
N GLY A 8 6.55 -21.30 -38.08
CA GLY A 8 7.23 -21.86 -36.92
C GLY A 8 7.73 -23.27 -37.04
N LYS A 9 9.04 -23.42 -37.20
CA LYS A 9 9.74 -24.66 -36.86
C LYS A 9 9.73 -24.82 -35.34
N PRO A 10 9.64 -26.03 -34.76
CA PRO A 10 9.61 -26.27 -33.30
C PRO A 10 10.69 -25.52 -32.48
N GLY A 11 11.84 -25.26 -33.09
CA GLY A 11 12.94 -24.51 -32.45
C GLY A 11 12.66 -23.03 -32.21
N TRP A 12 11.84 -22.38 -33.06
CA TRP A 12 11.54 -20.95 -32.89
C TRP A 12 10.71 -20.66 -31.63
N LEU A 13 9.72 -21.50 -31.34
CA LEU A 13 8.87 -21.38 -30.16
C LEU A 13 9.64 -21.49 -28.86
N MET A 14 10.60 -22.41 -28.81
CA MET A 14 11.50 -22.57 -27.68
C MET A 14 12.32 -21.29 -27.43
N TRP A 15 12.89 -20.70 -28.49
CA TRP A 15 13.65 -19.46 -28.39
C TRP A 15 12.77 -18.29 -27.94
N THR A 16 11.54 -18.19 -28.42
CA THR A 16 10.58 -17.14 -27.98
C THR A 16 10.29 -17.26 -26.50
N ASN A 17 9.98 -18.45 -26.00
CA ASN A 17 9.71 -18.67 -24.59
C ASN A 17 10.97 -18.43 -23.73
N LEU A 18 12.16 -18.80 -24.22
CA LEU A 18 13.42 -18.50 -23.54
C LEU A 18 13.65 -16.98 -23.44
N VAL A 19 13.43 -16.24 -24.53
CA VAL A 19 13.53 -14.77 -24.52
C VAL A 19 12.57 -14.14 -23.53
N LEU A 20 11.30 -14.60 -23.49
CA LEU A 20 10.31 -14.12 -22.52
C LEU A 20 10.70 -14.48 -21.09
N THR A 21 11.25 -15.67 -20.85
CA THR A 21 11.80 -16.09 -19.55
C THR A 21 12.89 -15.13 -19.08
N VAL A 22 13.88 -14.86 -19.93
CA VAL A 22 14.97 -13.93 -19.62
C VAL A 22 14.44 -12.52 -19.42
N TYR A 23 13.54 -12.05 -20.27
CA TYR A 23 12.95 -10.73 -20.18
C TYR A 23 12.22 -10.53 -18.83
N PHE A 24 11.27 -11.42 -18.48
CA PHE A 24 10.54 -11.28 -17.20
C PHE A 24 11.45 -11.46 -15.99
N SER A 25 12.44 -12.35 -16.05
CA SER A 25 13.43 -12.49 -14.97
C SER A 25 14.25 -11.21 -14.76
N LEU A 26 14.66 -10.55 -15.84
CA LEU A 26 15.36 -9.26 -15.78
C LEU A 26 14.44 -8.17 -15.21
N VAL A 27 13.16 -8.12 -15.63
CA VAL A 27 12.19 -7.15 -15.09
C VAL A 27 11.99 -7.36 -13.59
N VAL A 28 11.88 -8.61 -13.11
CA VAL A 28 11.82 -8.89 -11.66
C VAL A 28 13.05 -8.34 -10.93
N CYS A 29 14.26 -8.61 -11.46
CA CYS A 29 15.48 -8.11 -10.86
C CYS A 29 15.53 -6.57 -10.82
N LEU A 30 15.07 -5.92 -11.89
CA LEU A 30 15.02 -4.45 -11.97
C LEU A 30 14.01 -3.87 -10.98
N LEU A 31 12.79 -4.42 -10.90
CA LEU A 31 11.77 -3.99 -9.96
C LEU A 31 12.22 -4.20 -8.50
N TRP A 32 12.84 -5.34 -8.21
CA TRP A 32 13.39 -5.63 -6.88
C TRP A 32 14.51 -4.68 -6.51
N ARG A 33 15.41 -4.40 -7.46
CA ARG A 33 16.48 -3.41 -7.27
C ARG A 33 15.90 -2.01 -7.05
N ALA A 34 14.93 -1.60 -7.86
CA ALA A 34 14.25 -0.31 -7.73
C ALA A 34 13.56 -0.18 -6.35
N PHE A 35 12.84 -1.22 -5.91
CA PHE A 35 12.25 -1.30 -4.58
C PHE A 35 13.29 -1.09 -3.47
N ARG A 36 14.40 -1.86 -3.52
CA ARG A 36 15.46 -1.75 -2.50
C ARG A 36 16.17 -0.40 -2.50
N LEU A 37 16.39 0.19 -3.67
CA LEU A 37 16.98 1.53 -3.78
C LEU A 37 16.01 2.58 -3.25
N GLN A 38 14.73 2.47 -3.58
CA GLN A 38 13.70 3.38 -3.11
C GLN A 38 13.62 3.39 -1.57
N LEU A 39 13.63 2.23 -0.94
CA LEU A 39 13.63 2.13 0.53
C LEU A 39 14.84 2.82 1.19
N LYS A 40 15.98 2.87 0.49
CA LYS A 40 17.19 3.54 1.02
C LYS A 40 17.17 5.06 0.82
N VAL A 41 16.62 5.51 -0.31
CA VAL A 41 16.59 6.95 -0.67
C VAL A 41 15.43 7.64 0.01
N ASN A 42 14.25 7.02 -0.05
CA ASN A 42 13.04 7.57 0.51
C ASN A 42 12.05 6.45 0.84
N LEU A 43 11.91 6.18 2.13
CA LEU A 43 11.00 5.15 2.65
C LEU A 43 9.54 5.45 2.29
N TYR A 44 9.16 6.73 2.28
CA TYR A 44 7.79 7.21 2.09
C TYR A 44 7.52 7.59 0.63
N SER A 45 7.78 6.67 -0.30
CA SER A 45 7.48 6.89 -1.71
C SER A 45 6.31 6.04 -2.17
N TYR A 46 5.36 6.69 -2.87
CA TYR A 46 4.25 5.97 -3.50
C TYR A 46 4.71 4.90 -4.48
N ASP A 47 5.87 5.09 -5.12
CA ASP A 47 6.42 4.14 -6.10
C ASP A 47 6.86 2.81 -5.44
N THR A 48 7.17 2.81 -4.13
CA THR A 48 7.48 1.61 -3.35
C THR A 48 6.34 0.57 -3.44
N ILE A 49 5.08 1.04 -3.41
CA ILE A 49 3.88 0.21 -3.54
C ILE A 49 3.88 -0.52 -4.89
N PHE A 50 4.15 0.19 -5.98
CA PHE A 50 4.21 -0.38 -7.32
C PHE A 50 5.34 -1.38 -7.46
N TYR A 51 6.55 -1.01 -7.08
CA TYR A 51 7.72 -1.86 -7.26
C TYR A 51 7.55 -3.22 -6.59
N PHE A 52 7.02 -3.27 -5.37
CA PHE A 52 6.81 -4.53 -4.68
C PHE A 52 5.62 -5.31 -5.22
N GLY A 53 4.44 -4.67 -5.34
CA GLY A 53 3.22 -5.33 -5.77
C GLY A 53 3.33 -5.95 -7.16
N PHE A 54 3.88 -5.19 -8.12
CA PHE A 54 4.08 -5.69 -9.48
C PHE A 54 5.27 -6.64 -9.63
N ALA A 55 6.29 -6.56 -8.75
CA ALA A 55 7.38 -7.54 -8.76
C ALA A 55 6.88 -8.96 -8.51
N LEU A 56 5.89 -9.15 -7.63
CA LEU A 56 5.28 -10.47 -7.38
C LEU A 56 4.51 -10.99 -8.61
N PHE A 57 3.76 -10.13 -9.28
CA PHE A 57 3.08 -10.50 -10.52
C PHE A 57 4.06 -10.89 -11.62
N ILE A 58 5.09 -10.09 -11.87
CA ILE A 58 6.11 -10.40 -12.87
C ILE A 58 6.92 -11.64 -12.49
N LEU A 59 7.14 -11.88 -11.18
CA LEU A 59 7.77 -13.11 -10.69
C LEU A 59 6.93 -14.35 -11.03
N SER A 60 5.59 -14.28 -10.88
CA SER A 60 4.71 -15.37 -11.29
C SER A 60 4.77 -15.63 -12.79
N LEU A 61 4.84 -14.57 -13.62
CA LEU A 61 5.07 -14.69 -15.06
C LEU A 61 6.42 -15.31 -15.40
N ALA A 62 7.49 -14.84 -14.78
CA ALA A 62 8.82 -15.41 -14.97
C ALA A 62 8.85 -16.91 -14.64
N GLY A 63 8.26 -17.31 -13.50
CA GLY A 63 8.12 -18.71 -13.11
C GLY A 63 7.32 -19.54 -14.11
N THR A 64 6.21 -18.99 -14.62
CA THR A 64 5.40 -19.64 -15.66
C THR A 64 6.21 -19.86 -16.94
N TYR A 65 6.95 -18.85 -17.39
CA TYR A 65 7.77 -18.99 -18.60
C TYR A 65 9.01 -19.87 -18.39
N VAL A 66 9.60 -19.91 -17.20
CA VAL A 66 10.61 -20.92 -16.84
C VAL A 66 10.06 -22.33 -16.99
N TYR A 67 8.86 -22.59 -16.44
CA TYR A 67 8.19 -23.88 -16.54
C TYR A 67 7.88 -24.26 -18.00
N ILE A 68 7.32 -23.34 -18.78
CA ILE A 68 7.00 -23.54 -20.20
C ILE A 68 8.28 -23.85 -21.01
N THR A 69 9.34 -23.06 -20.80
CA THR A 69 10.62 -23.25 -21.50
C THR A 69 11.22 -24.61 -21.19
N PHE A 70 11.23 -25.02 -19.92
CA PHE A 70 11.70 -26.33 -19.49
C PHE A 70 10.88 -27.47 -20.14
N HIS A 71 9.56 -27.32 -20.17
CA HIS A 71 8.66 -28.32 -20.79
C HIS A 71 8.84 -28.40 -22.31
N CYS A 72 9.06 -27.27 -22.97
CA CYS A 72 9.37 -27.23 -24.41
C CYS A 72 10.71 -27.92 -24.73
N PHE A 73 11.69 -27.87 -23.84
CA PHE A 73 12.96 -28.58 -23.98
C PHE A 73 12.78 -30.10 -23.92
N GLN A 74 11.92 -30.57 -23.02
CA GLN A 74 11.64 -32.01 -22.88
C GLN A 74 10.75 -32.57 -24.00
N ASN A 75 9.76 -31.78 -24.43
CA ASN A 75 8.75 -32.18 -25.42
C ASN A 75 8.48 -31.08 -26.45
N PRO A 76 9.36 -30.89 -27.45
CA PRO A 76 9.27 -29.77 -28.39
C PRO A 76 7.96 -29.73 -29.22
N GLN A 77 7.24 -30.85 -29.36
CA GLN A 77 6.00 -30.93 -30.12
C GLN A 77 4.73 -30.70 -29.30
N SER A 78 4.85 -30.56 -27.96
CA SER A 78 3.70 -30.43 -27.06
C SER A 78 3.15 -29.02 -26.95
N PHE A 79 3.89 -28.00 -27.39
CA PHE A 79 3.51 -26.59 -27.29
C PHE A 79 3.25 -25.96 -28.66
N ARG A 80 2.17 -25.19 -28.76
CA ARG A 80 1.78 -24.42 -29.95
C ARG A 80 2.03 -22.93 -29.72
N GLU A 81 2.28 -22.16 -30.78
CA GLU A 81 2.50 -20.70 -30.73
C GLU A 81 1.37 -19.95 -30.02
N ALA A 82 0.12 -20.35 -30.28
CA ALA A 82 -1.05 -19.80 -29.62
C ALA A 82 -0.97 -19.88 -28.08
N GLN A 83 -0.27 -20.84 -27.51
CA GLN A 83 -0.14 -21.00 -26.05
C GLN A 83 0.72 -19.91 -25.41
N THR A 84 1.68 -19.35 -26.13
CA THR A 84 2.51 -18.25 -25.61
C THR A 84 1.67 -16.98 -25.44
N ILE A 85 0.86 -16.62 -26.45
CA ILE A 85 -0.06 -15.48 -26.38
C ILE A 85 -1.16 -15.74 -25.35
N TYR A 86 -1.71 -16.95 -25.34
CA TYR A 86 -2.72 -17.39 -24.38
C TYR A 86 -2.20 -17.26 -22.93
N THR A 87 -0.94 -17.64 -22.65
CA THR A 87 -0.34 -17.51 -21.32
C THR A 87 -0.24 -16.05 -20.88
N LEU A 88 0.15 -15.14 -21.78
CA LEU A 88 0.18 -13.71 -21.48
C LEU A 88 -1.22 -13.16 -21.22
N LEU A 89 -2.18 -13.52 -22.03
CA LEU A 89 -3.56 -13.08 -21.91
C LEU A 89 -4.20 -13.55 -20.60
N HIS A 90 -3.90 -14.79 -20.17
CA HIS A 90 -4.43 -15.37 -18.93
C HIS A 90 -3.54 -15.13 -17.71
N SER A 91 -2.49 -14.33 -17.85
CA SER A 91 -1.53 -14.07 -16.77
C SER A 91 -2.17 -13.48 -15.52
N ALA A 92 -3.15 -12.58 -15.66
CA ALA A 92 -3.89 -12.02 -14.53
C ALA A 92 -4.67 -13.10 -13.79
N LYS A 93 -5.41 -13.96 -14.48
CA LYS A 93 -6.17 -15.06 -13.89
C LYS A 93 -5.27 -16.08 -13.19
N ASN A 94 -4.15 -16.42 -13.80
CA ASN A 94 -3.17 -17.35 -13.21
C ASN A 94 -2.56 -16.76 -11.91
N TYR A 95 -2.28 -15.47 -11.90
CA TYR A 95 -1.79 -14.80 -10.69
C TYR A 95 -2.86 -14.79 -9.59
N MET A 96 -4.10 -14.43 -9.92
CA MET A 96 -5.23 -14.45 -9.00
C MET A 96 -5.45 -15.83 -8.37
N LEU A 97 -5.34 -16.90 -9.16
CA LEU A 97 -5.45 -18.28 -8.66
C LEU A 97 -4.30 -18.61 -7.70
N LEU A 98 -3.07 -18.19 -8.02
CA LEU A 98 -1.90 -18.38 -7.17
C LEU A 98 -2.04 -17.65 -5.83
N THR A 99 -2.61 -16.45 -5.83
CA THR A 99 -2.76 -15.60 -4.64
C THR A 99 -4.07 -15.86 -3.88
N ALA A 100 -5.02 -16.59 -4.45
CA ALA A 100 -6.34 -16.87 -3.85
C ALA A 100 -6.28 -17.36 -2.39
N PRO A 101 -5.39 -18.28 -1.96
CA PRO A 101 -5.30 -18.67 -0.56
C PRO A 101 -4.95 -17.51 0.37
N PHE A 102 -4.04 -16.63 -0.04
CA PHE A 102 -3.65 -15.45 0.74
C PHE A 102 -4.78 -14.42 0.79
N LEU A 103 -5.49 -14.21 -0.32
CA LEU A 103 -6.64 -13.32 -0.38
C LEU A 103 -7.79 -13.82 0.49
N LEU A 104 -8.05 -15.12 0.54
CA LEU A 104 -9.07 -15.69 1.42
C LEU A 104 -8.71 -15.48 2.90
N LEU A 105 -7.45 -15.69 3.29
CA LEU A 105 -6.97 -15.43 4.65
C LEU A 105 -7.05 -13.93 4.98
N PHE A 106 -6.68 -13.06 4.04
CA PHE A 106 -6.79 -11.61 4.21
C PHE A 106 -8.25 -11.16 4.35
N ALA A 107 -9.15 -11.65 3.49
CA ALA A 107 -10.57 -11.36 3.57
C ALA A 107 -11.20 -11.85 4.88
N ALA A 108 -10.84 -13.06 5.34
CA ALA A 108 -11.27 -13.58 6.64
C ALA A 108 -10.77 -12.71 7.81
N SER A 109 -9.50 -12.29 7.76
CA SER A 109 -8.92 -11.38 8.77
C SER A 109 -9.65 -10.03 8.81
N LEU A 110 -9.93 -9.43 7.64
CA LEU A 110 -10.72 -8.20 7.53
C LEU A 110 -12.11 -8.39 8.12
N PHE A 111 -12.81 -9.46 7.76
CA PHE A 111 -14.15 -9.75 8.23
C PHE A 111 -14.21 -9.88 9.75
N ILE A 112 -13.33 -10.70 10.34
CA ILE A 112 -13.25 -10.91 11.79
C ILE A 112 -12.88 -9.61 12.51
N SER A 113 -11.87 -8.89 12.00
CA SER A 113 -11.42 -7.60 12.52
C SER A 113 -12.55 -6.58 12.58
N ASN A 114 -13.34 -6.47 11.52
CA ASN A 114 -14.46 -5.52 11.46
C ASN A 114 -15.62 -5.89 12.40
N ILE A 115 -15.93 -7.19 12.56
CA ILE A 115 -16.89 -7.64 13.56
C ILE A 115 -16.44 -7.24 14.97
N MET A 116 -15.16 -7.46 15.28
CA MET A 116 -14.60 -7.08 16.59
C MET A 116 -14.61 -5.56 16.78
N LEU A 117 -14.28 -4.79 15.74
CA LEU A 117 -14.31 -3.34 15.78
C LEU A 117 -15.73 -2.82 16.03
N ILE A 118 -16.75 -3.36 15.35
CA ILE A 118 -18.15 -3.00 15.58
C ILE A 118 -18.59 -3.35 16.99
N ARG A 119 -18.17 -4.50 17.54
CA ARG A 119 -18.52 -4.93 18.91
C ARG A 119 -17.89 -4.05 19.99
N HIS A 120 -16.66 -3.55 19.79
CA HIS A 120 -15.94 -2.77 20.80
C HIS A 120 -16.12 -1.26 20.67
N GLU A 121 -16.24 -0.75 19.43
CA GLU A 121 -16.27 0.69 19.14
C GLU A 121 -17.64 1.16 18.62
N GLY A 122 -18.58 0.24 18.44
CA GLY A 122 -19.90 0.52 17.91
C GLY A 122 -19.97 0.56 16.39
N PHE A 123 -21.21 0.61 15.89
CA PHE A 123 -21.49 0.66 14.46
C PHE A 123 -21.18 2.04 13.89
N ARG A 124 -20.22 2.09 12.97
CA ARG A 124 -19.94 3.25 12.10
C ARG A 124 -19.73 2.73 10.69
N PHE A 125 -20.13 3.48 9.66
CA PHE A 125 -19.94 3.05 8.26
C PHE A 125 -18.48 2.71 7.94
N VAL A 126 -17.54 3.48 8.47
CA VAL A 126 -16.09 3.23 8.32
C VAL A 126 -15.68 1.86 8.88
N ASN A 127 -16.36 1.37 9.92
CA ASN A 127 -16.08 0.06 10.53
C ASN A 127 -16.65 -1.12 9.71
N VAL A 128 -17.37 -0.87 8.62
CA VAL A 128 -17.95 -1.88 7.73
C VAL A 128 -17.17 -2.00 6.42
N LEU A 129 -16.30 -1.03 6.11
CA LEU A 129 -15.55 -1.00 4.85
C LEU A 129 -14.74 -2.26 4.59
N GLY A 130 -14.11 -2.84 5.62
CA GLY A 130 -13.37 -4.09 5.47
C GLY A 130 -14.27 -5.29 5.18
N ILE A 131 -15.50 -5.33 5.71
CA ILE A 131 -16.48 -6.38 5.36
C ILE A 131 -16.87 -6.26 3.88
N ILE A 132 -17.15 -5.03 3.42
CA ILE A 132 -17.49 -4.76 2.02
C ILE A 132 -16.33 -5.16 1.11
N LEU A 133 -15.11 -4.77 1.44
CA LEU A 133 -13.93 -5.13 0.64
C LEU A 133 -13.70 -6.65 0.63
N SER A 134 -13.85 -7.33 1.77
CA SER A 134 -13.74 -8.79 1.85
C SER A 134 -14.73 -9.48 0.91
N PHE A 135 -15.98 -9.00 0.91
CA PHE A 135 -17.00 -9.52 0.02
C PHE A 135 -16.66 -9.25 -1.46
N LEU A 136 -16.20 -8.04 -1.80
CA LEU A 136 -15.83 -7.67 -3.17
C LEU A 136 -14.63 -8.49 -3.67
N LEU A 137 -13.63 -8.75 -2.83
CA LEU A 137 -12.47 -9.56 -3.17
C LEU A 137 -12.89 -11.01 -3.48
N ILE A 138 -13.70 -11.62 -2.62
CA ILE A 138 -14.18 -13.01 -2.83
C ILE A 138 -15.14 -13.07 -4.03
N ALA A 139 -16.10 -12.17 -4.10
CA ALA A 139 -17.09 -12.16 -5.19
C ALA A 139 -16.43 -11.89 -6.55
N GLY A 140 -15.44 -11.00 -6.60
CA GLY A 140 -14.66 -10.73 -7.82
C GLY A 140 -13.91 -11.96 -8.31
N GLN A 141 -13.22 -12.68 -7.42
CA GLN A 141 -12.54 -13.93 -7.75
C GLN A 141 -13.53 -14.97 -8.27
N VAL A 142 -14.59 -15.25 -7.50
CA VAL A 142 -15.61 -16.24 -7.88
C VAL A 142 -16.30 -15.88 -9.21
N LEU A 143 -16.57 -14.60 -9.45
CA LEU A 143 -17.19 -14.15 -10.70
C LEU A 143 -16.27 -14.41 -11.90
N ILE A 144 -14.99 -14.08 -11.80
CA ILE A 144 -14.02 -14.29 -12.89
C ILE A 144 -13.86 -15.78 -13.16
N ASP A 145 -13.71 -16.61 -12.11
CA ASP A 145 -13.58 -18.06 -12.24
C ASP A 145 -14.86 -18.69 -12.84
N PHE A 146 -16.04 -18.22 -12.43
CA PHE A 146 -17.32 -18.67 -12.98
C PHE A 146 -17.48 -18.32 -14.46
N LEU A 147 -17.14 -17.08 -14.84
CA LEU A 147 -17.21 -16.65 -16.24
C LEU A 147 -16.24 -17.45 -17.11
N ASP A 148 -15.04 -17.72 -16.62
CA ASP A 148 -14.03 -18.52 -17.31
C ASP A 148 -14.46 -20.00 -17.47
N TYR A 149 -15.00 -20.59 -16.39
CA TYR A 149 -15.57 -21.94 -16.42
C TYR A 149 -16.73 -22.07 -17.40
N ARG A 150 -17.68 -21.13 -17.35
CA ARG A 150 -18.80 -21.08 -18.28
C ARG A 150 -18.32 -21.07 -19.73
N ALA A 151 -17.32 -20.28 -19.99
CA ALA A 151 -16.68 -20.16 -21.28
C ALA A 151 -16.04 -21.47 -21.77
N ALA A 152 -15.34 -22.16 -20.88
CA ALA A 152 -14.71 -23.46 -21.19
C ALA A 152 -15.74 -24.56 -21.47
N VAL A 153 -16.87 -24.58 -20.76
CA VAL A 153 -17.90 -25.62 -20.87
C VAL A 153 -18.79 -25.44 -22.11
N TYR A 154 -19.22 -24.21 -22.41
CA TYR A 154 -20.18 -23.94 -23.47
C TYR A 154 -19.53 -23.62 -24.84
N GLY A 155 -18.20 -23.60 -24.93
CA GLY A 155 -17.43 -23.79 -26.14
C GLY A 155 -17.42 -22.68 -27.19
N GLN A 156 -18.07 -21.55 -26.99
CA GLN A 156 -17.98 -20.38 -27.88
C GLN A 156 -18.05 -19.09 -27.06
N GLN A 157 -16.88 -18.58 -26.71
CA GLN A 157 -16.81 -17.19 -26.24
C GLN A 157 -16.82 -16.24 -27.43
N SER A 158 -17.72 -15.26 -27.39
CA SER A 158 -17.60 -14.14 -28.30
C SER A 158 -16.34 -13.32 -27.94
N LEU A 159 -15.80 -12.61 -28.93
CA LEU A 159 -14.69 -11.68 -28.71
C LEU A 159 -14.98 -10.73 -27.52
N TRP A 160 -16.21 -10.23 -27.42
CA TRP A 160 -16.63 -9.28 -26.40
C TRP A 160 -16.71 -9.88 -24.99
N GLU A 161 -17.13 -11.14 -24.87
CA GLU A 161 -17.10 -11.85 -23.58
C GLU A 161 -15.68 -12.06 -23.09
N ASN A 162 -14.76 -12.50 -23.96
CA ASN A 162 -13.35 -12.64 -23.62
C ASN A 162 -12.71 -11.30 -23.24
N LEU A 163 -13.02 -10.25 -24.01
CA LEU A 163 -12.53 -8.90 -23.69
C LEU A 163 -12.99 -8.47 -22.29
N LEU A 164 -14.27 -8.64 -21.98
CA LEU A 164 -14.82 -8.28 -20.68
C LEU A 164 -14.12 -9.05 -19.53
N ILE A 165 -13.99 -10.38 -19.68
CA ILE A 165 -13.35 -11.23 -18.66
C ILE A 165 -11.89 -10.83 -18.45
N ASN A 166 -11.14 -10.61 -19.53
CA ASN A 166 -9.73 -10.24 -19.45
C ASN A 166 -9.53 -8.84 -18.83
N LEU A 167 -10.40 -7.88 -19.14
CA LEU A 167 -10.38 -6.56 -18.54
C LEU A 167 -10.72 -6.61 -17.04
N LEU A 168 -11.75 -7.38 -16.66
CA LEU A 168 -12.10 -7.57 -15.24
C LEU A 168 -10.93 -8.20 -14.47
N ALA A 169 -10.31 -9.25 -15.02
CA ALA A 169 -9.16 -9.91 -14.42
C ALA A 169 -7.96 -8.96 -14.31
N ALA A 170 -7.69 -8.15 -15.34
CA ALA A 170 -6.59 -7.19 -15.34
C ALA A 170 -6.78 -6.07 -14.31
N PHE A 171 -8.00 -5.55 -14.14
CA PHE A 171 -8.32 -4.55 -13.12
C PHE A 171 -8.24 -5.15 -11.73
N TYR A 172 -8.76 -6.37 -11.55
CA TYR A 172 -8.65 -7.06 -10.28
C TYR A 172 -7.17 -7.28 -9.89
N LEU A 173 -6.35 -7.80 -10.80
CA LEU A 173 -4.91 -7.93 -10.64
C LEU A 173 -4.25 -6.61 -10.20
N TYR A 174 -4.61 -5.50 -10.87
CA TYR A 174 -4.05 -4.19 -10.53
C TYR A 174 -4.31 -3.82 -9.08
N PHE A 175 -5.57 -3.89 -8.63
CA PHE A 175 -5.93 -3.56 -7.26
C PHE A 175 -5.33 -4.54 -6.26
N GLU A 176 -5.21 -5.81 -6.59
CA GLU A 176 -4.54 -6.81 -5.76
C GLU A 176 -3.05 -6.49 -5.57
N CYS A 177 -2.32 -6.19 -6.64
CA CYS A 177 -0.92 -5.76 -6.55
C CYS A 177 -0.77 -4.50 -5.68
N MET A 178 -1.69 -3.55 -5.83
CA MET A 178 -1.68 -2.30 -5.05
C MET A 178 -1.96 -2.54 -3.55
N ILE A 179 -2.91 -3.43 -3.21
CA ILE A 179 -3.19 -3.81 -1.81
C ILE A 179 -1.97 -4.47 -1.17
N ILE A 180 -1.36 -5.44 -1.86
CA ILE A 180 -0.17 -6.14 -1.36
C ILE A 180 0.99 -5.17 -1.17
N GLY A 181 1.25 -4.33 -2.17
CA GLY A 181 2.31 -3.33 -2.11
C GLY A 181 2.10 -2.32 -0.97
N SER A 182 0.87 -1.83 -0.78
CA SER A 182 0.51 -0.92 0.32
C SER A 182 0.70 -1.58 1.68
N ALA A 183 0.20 -2.81 1.87
CA ALA A 183 0.36 -3.53 3.13
C ALA A 183 1.84 -3.73 3.50
N VAL A 184 2.69 -4.04 2.52
CA VAL A 184 4.14 -4.19 2.75
C VAL A 184 4.80 -2.85 3.07
N ALA A 185 4.44 -1.78 2.37
CA ALA A 185 4.96 -0.44 2.64
C ALA A 185 4.57 0.03 4.06
N ASP A 186 3.32 -0.20 4.48
CA ASP A 186 2.85 0.12 5.83
C ASP A 186 3.62 -0.66 6.92
N VAL A 187 3.85 -1.96 6.71
CA VAL A 187 4.61 -2.80 7.66
C VAL A 187 6.07 -2.34 7.77
N ILE A 188 6.71 -2.01 6.64
CA ILE A 188 8.09 -1.53 6.64
C ILE A 188 8.17 -0.18 7.35
N ALA A 189 7.27 0.75 7.02
CA ALA A 189 7.23 2.08 7.63
C ALA A 189 6.97 2.01 9.15
N ALA A 190 6.04 1.13 9.57
CA ALA A 190 5.71 0.96 10.99
C ALA A 190 6.84 0.36 11.84
N LYS A 191 7.75 -0.40 11.20
CA LYS A 191 8.93 -1.01 11.86
C LYS A 191 10.19 -0.15 11.79
N ASN A 192 10.14 0.95 11.04
CA ASN A 192 11.27 1.85 10.96
C ASN A 192 11.45 2.61 12.28
N GLU A 193 12.67 2.76 12.74
CA GLU A 193 13.01 3.48 13.96
C GLU A 193 13.87 4.69 13.65
N ALA A 194 13.55 5.82 14.28
CA ALA A 194 14.35 7.02 14.18
C ALA A 194 15.61 6.91 15.06
N GLU A 195 16.72 7.43 14.56
CA GLU A 195 17.94 7.59 15.38
C GLU A 195 17.68 8.51 16.57
N LYS A 196 18.35 8.25 17.69
CA LYS A 196 18.22 8.99 18.96
C LYS A 196 19.03 10.30 18.96
N ASP A 197 18.80 11.11 17.91
CA ASP A 197 19.53 12.38 17.69
C ASP A 197 18.62 13.49 17.14
N ARG A 198 17.29 13.37 17.35
CA ARG A 198 16.28 14.31 16.83
C ARG A 198 16.27 15.62 17.59
N ASP A 199 16.06 16.72 16.89
CA ASP A 199 15.88 18.05 17.45
C ASP A 199 14.41 18.32 17.78
N PHE A 200 13.49 17.78 16.95
CA PHE A 200 12.05 17.97 17.08
C PHE A 200 11.28 16.65 16.99
N LEU A 201 10.24 16.52 17.82
CA LEU A 201 9.34 15.40 17.90
C LEU A 201 7.91 15.86 17.59
N ILE A 202 7.43 15.66 16.36
CA ILE A 202 6.07 16.02 15.97
C ILE A 202 5.12 14.94 16.45
N ILE A 203 4.09 15.30 17.20
CA ILE A 203 3.01 14.39 17.59
C ILE A 203 1.77 14.77 16.81
N LEU A 204 1.32 13.86 15.91
CA LEU A 204 0.14 14.11 15.10
C LEU A 204 -1.14 13.84 15.88
N GLY A 205 -2.06 14.76 15.84
CA GLY A 205 -3.38 14.65 16.44
C GLY A 205 -4.24 13.54 15.83
N CYS A 206 -5.22 13.08 16.60
CA CYS A 206 -6.30 12.21 16.10
C CYS A 206 -7.47 12.26 17.06
N ALA A 207 -8.51 12.82 16.92
CA ALA A 207 -9.73 12.88 17.72
C ALA A 207 -9.56 12.91 19.25
N LEU A 208 -10.35 13.71 19.92
CA LEU A 208 -10.44 13.80 21.36
C LEU A 208 -11.66 13.03 21.89
N LYS A 209 -11.69 12.79 23.19
CA LYS A 209 -12.90 12.39 23.88
C LYS A 209 -13.82 13.61 24.05
N LYS A 210 -15.09 13.36 24.41
CA LYS A 210 -16.09 14.43 24.64
C LYS A 210 -15.68 15.42 25.74
N ASP A 211 -14.86 14.99 26.67
CA ASP A 211 -14.32 15.83 27.77
C ASP A 211 -13.06 16.62 27.37
N GLY A 212 -12.63 16.53 26.09
CA GLY A 212 -11.45 17.18 25.56
C GLY A 212 -10.13 16.47 25.91
N THR A 213 -10.15 15.35 26.62
CA THR A 213 -8.94 14.57 26.93
C THR A 213 -8.52 13.68 25.73
N PRO A 214 -7.21 13.29 25.67
CA PRO A 214 -6.74 12.42 24.59
C PRO A 214 -7.45 11.07 24.58
N THR A 215 -7.87 10.62 23.37
CA THR A 215 -8.33 9.23 23.17
C THR A 215 -7.19 8.24 23.46
N PRO A 216 -7.47 6.94 23.67
CA PRO A 216 -6.41 5.94 23.84
C PRO A 216 -5.41 5.89 22.68
N LEU A 217 -5.85 6.17 21.43
CA LEU A 217 -4.97 6.23 20.27
C LEU A 217 -4.03 7.44 20.32
N LEU A 218 -4.56 8.61 20.69
CA LEU A 218 -3.75 9.82 20.84
C LEU A 218 -2.77 9.71 22.00
N ARG A 219 -3.23 9.14 23.12
CA ARG A 219 -2.35 8.87 24.29
C ARG A 219 -1.20 7.92 23.89
N GLY A 220 -1.46 6.86 23.13
CA GLY A 220 -0.41 5.97 22.65
C GLY A 220 0.67 6.68 21.82
N ARG A 221 0.31 7.70 21.02
CA ARG A 221 1.28 8.55 20.29
C ARG A 221 2.12 9.41 21.23
N LEU A 222 1.48 10.03 22.22
CA LEU A 222 2.12 10.86 23.24
C LEU A 222 3.11 10.02 24.06
N ASP A 223 2.67 8.86 24.55
CA ASP A 223 3.49 7.96 25.37
C ASP A 223 4.71 7.45 24.58
N LEU A 224 4.54 7.10 23.29
CA LEU A 224 5.65 6.69 22.43
C LEU A 224 6.65 7.83 22.22
N ALA A 225 6.18 9.06 22.03
CA ALA A 225 7.05 10.23 21.86
C ALA A 225 7.82 10.55 23.16
N LEU A 226 7.18 10.41 24.32
CA LEU A 226 7.84 10.55 25.64
C LEU A 226 8.90 9.47 25.85
N GLN A 227 8.58 8.21 25.55
CA GLN A 227 9.54 7.10 25.63
C GLN A 227 10.75 7.36 24.72
N PHE A 228 10.51 7.79 23.47
CA PHE A 228 11.58 8.12 22.54
C PHE A 228 12.47 9.26 23.07
N ARG A 229 11.88 10.36 23.53
CA ARG A 229 12.61 11.49 24.13
C ARG A 229 13.46 11.07 25.31
N ASN A 230 12.92 10.26 26.22
CA ASN A 230 13.65 9.80 27.39
C ASN A 230 14.82 8.88 27.01
N ALA A 231 14.60 7.92 26.10
CA ALA A 231 15.66 7.08 25.59
C ALA A 231 16.76 7.89 24.87
N GLN A 232 16.38 8.92 24.08
CA GLN A 232 17.34 9.81 23.45
C GLN A 232 18.17 10.57 24.48
N LEU A 233 17.54 11.08 25.53
CA LEU A 233 18.22 11.80 26.58
C LEU A 233 19.22 10.90 27.35
N GLU A 234 18.83 9.64 27.59
CA GLU A 234 19.72 8.66 28.25
C GLU A 234 20.90 8.26 27.35
N GLU A 235 20.66 8.03 26.05
CA GLU A 235 21.71 7.57 25.13
C GLU A 235 22.67 8.67 24.67
N SER A 236 22.16 9.86 24.36
CA SER A 236 22.93 10.93 23.74
C SER A 236 23.02 12.23 24.56
N GLY A 237 22.27 12.34 25.66
CA GLY A 237 22.15 13.59 26.43
C GLY A 237 21.44 14.72 25.68
N LYS A 238 20.90 14.43 24.48
CA LYS A 238 20.29 15.44 23.60
C LYS A 238 18.83 15.64 23.94
N GLU A 239 18.47 16.87 24.31
CA GLU A 239 17.06 17.26 24.43
C GLU A 239 16.42 17.48 23.08
N ALA A 240 15.09 17.20 22.97
CA ALA A 240 14.28 17.47 21.80
C ALA A 240 13.04 18.29 22.19
N CYS A 241 12.63 19.21 21.32
CA CYS A 241 11.37 19.93 21.45
C CYS A 241 10.20 19.14 20.88
N PHE A 242 9.10 19.09 21.59
CA PHE A 242 7.85 18.56 21.08
C PHE A 242 7.14 19.59 20.20
N VAL A 243 6.57 19.12 19.08
CA VAL A 243 5.65 19.88 18.25
C VAL A 243 4.33 19.13 18.25
N VAL A 244 3.35 19.61 19.00
CA VAL A 244 2.02 19.01 19.06
C VAL A 244 1.16 19.64 17.97
N SER A 245 0.71 18.83 17.00
CA SER A 245 0.05 19.33 15.80
C SER A 245 -1.33 18.70 15.62
N GLY A 246 -2.35 19.55 15.58
CA GLY A 246 -3.74 19.20 15.37
C GLY A 246 -4.69 20.32 15.75
N GLY A 247 -5.57 20.70 14.81
CA GLY A 247 -6.58 21.72 15.01
C GLY A 247 -7.75 21.25 15.88
N GLN A 248 -8.83 22.01 15.87
CA GLN A 248 -10.05 21.70 16.58
C GLN A 248 -11.08 21.13 15.60
N GLY A 249 -11.53 19.90 15.85
CA GLY A 249 -12.65 19.31 15.14
C GLY A 249 -13.97 19.99 15.47
N ALA A 250 -14.97 19.88 14.58
CA ALA A 250 -16.27 20.51 14.74
C ALA A 250 -17.01 20.10 16.05
N ASP A 251 -16.76 18.87 16.49
CA ASP A 251 -17.40 18.29 17.69
C ASP A 251 -16.47 18.32 18.94
N GLU A 252 -15.34 19.01 18.86
CA GLU A 252 -14.34 19.04 19.92
C GLU A 252 -14.41 20.34 20.75
N VAL A 253 -14.21 20.23 22.05
CA VAL A 253 -14.27 21.37 22.99
C VAL A 253 -12.98 22.22 22.97
N GLN A 254 -11.89 21.67 22.44
CA GLN A 254 -10.60 22.32 22.28
C GLN A 254 -9.82 21.71 21.12
N SER A 255 -8.71 22.34 20.72
CA SER A 255 -7.83 21.76 19.68
C SER A 255 -7.12 20.50 20.19
N GLU A 256 -6.82 19.58 19.28
CA GLU A 256 -6.02 18.39 19.60
C GLU A 256 -4.64 18.79 20.14
N ALA A 257 -4.04 19.86 19.59
CA ALA A 257 -2.77 20.40 20.06
C ALA A 257 -2.84 20.89 21.51
N ALA A 258 -3.90 21.58 21.90
CA ALA A 258 -4.08 22.04 23.28
C ALA A 258 -4.21 20.86 24.25
N SER A 259 -4.97 19.83 23.88
CA SER A 259 -5.12 18.61 24.67
C SER A 259 -3.79 17.86 24.83
N MET A 260 -3.01 17.76 23.76
CA MET A 260 -1.67 17.13 23.77
C MET A 260 -0.68 17.93 24.63
N GLN A 261 -0.70 19.26 24.53
CA GLN A 261 0.14 20.14 25.35
C GLN A 261 -0.17 19.97 26.82
N ALA A 262 -1.45 19.97 27.21
CA ALA A 262 -1.85 19.76 28.61
C ALA A 262 -1.33 18.41 29.14
N TYR A 263 -1.47 17.34 28.34
CA TYR A 263 -0.96 16.02 28.71
C TYR A 263 0.57 16.01 28.92
N LEU A 264 1.34 16.62 28.03
CA LEU A 264 2.80 16.68 28.16
C LEU A 264 3.25 17.50 29.40
N LEU A 265 2.53 18.59 29.71
CA LEU A 265 2.77 19.37 30.93
C LEU A 265 2.52 18.54 32.19
N GLU A 266 1.44 17.74 32.23
CA GLU A 266 1.15 16.81 33.33
C GLU A 266 2.25 15.74 33.49
N GLN A 267 2.92 15.34 32.37
CA GLN A 267 4.07 14.43 32.41
C GLN A 267 5.39 15.12 32.77
N GLY A 268 5.36 16.40 33.14
CA GLY A 268 6.53 17.16 33.63
C GLY A 268 7.41 17.73 32.50
N ILE A 269 6.94 17.78 31.25
CA ILE A 269 7.69 18.45 30.20
C ILE A 269 7.54 19.96 30.33
N PRO A 270 8.66 20.72 30.37
CA PRO A 270 8.62 22.18 30.53
C PRO A 270 7.86 22.84 29.35
N HIS A 271 7.06 23.87 29.64
CA HIS A 271 6.30 24.60 28.65
C HIS A 271 7.16 25.11 27.46
N GLY A 272 8.39 25.56 27.74
CA GLY A 272 9.33 26.02 26.73
C GLY A 272 9.85 24.92 25.76
N GLN A 273 9.60 23.65 26.07
CA GLN A 273 9.93 22.52 25.20
C GLN A 273 8.73 22.00 24.39
N ILE A 274 7.57 22.70 24.42
CA ILE A 274 6.36 22.30 23.71
C ILE A 274 5.92 23.42 22.78
N LEU A 275 5.92 23.17 21.50
CA LEU A 275 5.43 24.06 20.44
C LEU A 275 4.07 23.55 19.98
N ALA A 276 3.04 24.41 19.97
CA ALA A 276 1.68 24.01 19.61
C ALA A 276 1.31 24.54 18.21
N GLU A 277 0.86 23.63 17.35
CA GLU A 277 0.25 23.89 16.05
C GLU A 277 -1.23 23.51 16.14
N ASN A 278 -2.15 24.44 16.06
CA ASN A 278 -3.58 24.26 16.30
C ASN A 278 -4.48 24.72 15.13
N ARG A 279 -3.92 24.92 13.93
CA ARG A 279 -4.65 25.45 12.75
C ARG A 279 -5.00 24.38 11.73
N SER A 280 -4.26 23.27 11.74
CA SER A 280 -4.38 22.20 10.75
C SER A 280 -5.71 21.47 10.82
N VAL A 281 -6.25 21.10 9.65
CA VAL A 281 -7.49 20.30 9.51
C VAL A 281 -7.25 18.95 8.81
N ASN A 282 -6.02 18.68 8.39
CA ASN A 282 -5.63 17.42 7.74
C ASN A 282 -4.12 17.15 7.94
N THR A 283 -3.70 15.92 7.63
CA THR A 283 -2.31 15.48 7.87
C THR A 283 -1.28 16.27 7.07
N LEU A 284 -1.60 16.75 5.87
CA LEU A 284 -0.68 17.57 5.08
C LEU A 284 -0.45 18.92 5.76
N GLU A 285 -1.50 19.55 6.24
CA GLU A 285 -1.41 20.82 6.97
C GLU A 285 -0.69 20.63 8.31
N ASN A 286 -0.92 19.50 9.01
CA ASN A 286 -0.12 19.17 10.21
C ASN A 286 1.38 19.23 9.90
N MET A 287 1.82 18.61 8.79
CA MET A 287 3.23 18.60 8.41
C MET A 287 3.73 19.98 7.95
N LEU A 288 2.94 20.69 7.13
CA LEU A 288 3.29 22.03 6.62
C LEU A 288 3.44 23.04 7.75
N PHE A 289 2.45 23.13 8.65
CA PHE A 289 2.46 24.11 9.73
C PHE A 289 3.46 23.74 10.83
N SER A 290 3.66 22.44 11.11
CA SER A 290 4.76 22.01 11.97
C SER A 290 6.11 22.39 11.41
N LYS A 291 6.32 22.25 10.07
CA LYS A 291 7.54 22.67 9.43
C LYS A 291 7.77 24.18 9.54
N GLU A 292 6.73 25.00 9.35
CA GLU A 292 6.83 26.47 9.54
C GLU A 292 7.32 26.84 10.94
N ILE A 293 6.77 26.18 11.97
CA ILE A 293 7.17 26.39 13.37
C ILE A 293 8.63 25.94 13.59
N ILE A 294 9.00 24.76 13.10
CA ILE A 294 10.35 24.22 13.21
C ILE A 294 11.38 25.12 12.54
N ASP A 295 11.10 25.56 11.30
CA ASP A 295 11.99 26.44 10.53
C ASP A 295 12.16 27.82 11.20
N GLY A 296 11.15 28.28 11.94
CA GLY A 296 11.22 29.48 12.75
C GLY A 296 12.12 29.36 13.98
N VAL A 297 12.30 28.16 14.52
CA VAL A 297 13.19 27.88 15.67
C VAL A 297 14.58 27.45 15.20
N ARG A 298 14.66 26.49 14.30
CA ARG A 298 15.90 25.91 13.78
C ARG A 298 15.71 25.34 12.40
N LYS A 299 16.26 25.96 11.37
CA LYS A 299 16.27 25.43 10.00
C LYS A 299 17.02 24.12 9.92
N ASN A 300 16.49 23.17 9.15
CA ASN A 300 17.06 21.84 8.94
C ASN A 300 17.29 21.02 10.25
N GLY A 301 16.47 21.26 11.25
CA GLY A 301 16.47 20.40 12.46
C GLY A 301 16.08 18.98 12.10
N LYS A 302 16.71 17.98 12.71
CA LYS A 302 16.35 16.58 12.56
C LYS A 302 15.01 16.30 13.21
N VAL A 303 14.06 15.74 12.46
CA VAL A 303 12.67 15.57 12.90
C VAL A 303 12.31 14.09 12.98
N ALA A 304 11.58 13.71 14.03
CA ALA A 304 10.77 12.49 14.04
C ALA A 304 9.30 12.86 14.21
N PHE A 305 8.40 12.11 13.58
CA PHE A 305 6.96 12.29 13.81
C PHE A 305 6.33 11.02 14.41
N PHE A 306 5.33 11.21 15.26
CA PHE A 306 4.67 10.14 16.01
C PHE A 306 3.21 10.06 15.62
N THR A 307 2.80 8.87 15.19
CA THR A 307 1.43 8.57 14.80
C THR A 307 1.08 7.12 15.15
N THR A 308 -0.06 6.60 14.73
CA THR A 308 -0.40 5.17 14.89
C THR A 308 0.32 4.32 13.84
N ASN A 309 0.67 3.10 14.16
CA ASN A 309 1.49 2.20 13.32
C ASN A 309 0.95 2.01 11.89
N TYR A 310 -0.36 1.94 11.70
CA TYR A 310 -1.00 1.82 10.39
C TYR A 310 -1.03 3.11 9.57
N HIS A 311 -0.67 4.27 10.15
CA HIS A 311 -0.72 5.57 9.50
C HIS A 311 0.68 6.14 9.16
N VAL A 312 1.75 5.47 9.58
CA VAL A 312 3.14 5.96 9.43
C VAL A 312 3.50 6.22 7.98
N PHE A 313 3.19 5.28 7.09
CA PHE A 313 3.54 5.40 5.67
C PHE A 313 2.85 6.61 5.01
N ARG A 314 1.52 6.74 5.18
CA ARG A 314 0.78 7.87 4.58
C ARG A 314 1.13 9.21 5.22
N ALA A 315 1.39 9.26 6.53
CA ALA A 315 1.87 10.47 7.20
C ALA A 315 3.27 10.85 6.68
N GLY A 316 4.15 9.89 6.44
CA GLY A 316 5.46 10.11 5.83
C GLY A 316 5.37 10.66 4.41
N LEU A 317 4.45 10.17 3.58
CA LEU A 317 4.15 10.77 2.26
C LEU A 317 3.72 12.23 2.38
N LYS A 318 2.96 12.59 3.44
CA LYS A 318 2.55 13.97 3.69
C LYS A 318 3.71 14.84 4.18
N ALA A 319 4.61 14.29 5.00
CA ALA A 319 5.83 14.98 5.40
C ALA A 319 6.70 15.32 4.19
N GLU A 320 6.88 14.37 3.27
CA GLU A 320 7.59 14.59 2.03
C GLU A 320 6.93 15.67 1.14
N GLN A 321 5.59 15.59 0.96
CA GLN A 321 4.84 16.62 0.23
C GLN A 321 4.98 18.02 0.85
N ALA A 322 5.14 18.11 2.17
CA ALA A 322 5.41 19.33 2.89
C ALA A 322 6.89 19.77 2.80
N GLY A 323 7.76 18.99 2.16
CA GLY A 323 9.20 19.24 2.13
C GLY A 323 9.85 19.13 3.51
N LEU A 324 9.31 18.28 4.38
CA LEU A 324 9.82 18.00 5.72
C LEU A 324 10.53 16.65 5.73
N ASP A 325 11.85 16.67 5.94
CA ASP A 325 12.64 15.45 6.15
C ASP A 325 12.40 14.95 7.58
N ALA A 326 11.55 13.94 7.71
CA ALA A 326 11.14 13.41 9.00
C ALA A 326 11.00 11.89 8.99
N VAL A 327 11.41 11.25 10.09
CA VAL A 327 11.27 9.79 10.27
C VAL A 327 10.06 9.50 11.16
N GLY A 328 9.17 8.62 10.66
CA GLY A 328 7.95 8.26 11.37
C GLY A 328 8.12 7.15 12.38
N MET A 329 7.46 7.30 13.52
CA MET A 329 7.36 6.32 14.59
C MET A 329 5.89 5.95 14.80
N GLY A 330 5.60 4.64 14.83
CA GLY A 330 4.24 4.11 14.91
C GLY A 330 3.85 3.60 16.29
N ALA A 331 2.95 4.30 16.98
CA ALA A 331 2.38 3.81 18.23
C ALA A 331 1.58 2.51 17.97
N PRO A 332 1.80 1.45 18.77
CA PRO A 332 1.12 0.19 18.60
C PRO A 332 -0.39 0.32 18.84
N THR A 333 -1.17 -0.40 18.07
CA THR A 333 -2.62 -0.45 18.20
C THR A 333 -3.10 -1.87 18.44
N LYS A 334 -4.31 -2.03 18.96
CA LYS A 334 -4.91 -3.36 19.11
C LYS A 334 -5.05 -4.00 17.72
N TRP A 335 -4.79 -5.31 17.63
CA TRP A 335 -4.72 -6.04 16.38
C TRP A 335 -5.97 -5.89 15.48
N TYR A 336 -7.16 -5.78 16.07
CA TYR A 336 -8.42 -5.64 15.33
C TYR A 336 -8.63 -4.24 14.72
N PHE A 337 -7.83 -3.23 15.05
CA PHE A 337 -7.84 -1.95 14.34
C PHE A 337 -7.09 -2.03 13.03
N TRP A 338 -5.98 -2.79 13.00
CA TRP A 338 -5.00 -2.70 11.94
C TRP A 338 -5.56 -3.08 10.56
N PRO A 339 -6.31 -4.21 10.34
CA PRO A 339 -6.79 -4.56 9.01
C PRO A 339 -7.76 -3.53 8.44
N ASN A 340 -8.72 -3.03 9.23
CA ASN A 340 -9.65 -2.01 8.78
C ASN A 340 -8.98 -0.66 8.53
N ALA A 341 -8.02 -0.30 9.37
CA ALA A 341 -7.24 0.91 9.20
C ALA A 341 -6.38 0.84 7.93
N ALA A 342 -5.70 -0.29 7.65
CA ALA A 342 -4.93 -0.50 6.43
C ALA A 342 -5.80 -0.33 5.17
N VAL A 343 -7.04 -0.85 5.16
CA VAL A 343 -7.99 -0.63 4.06
C VAL A 343 -8.30 0.86 3.90
N ARG A 344 -8.53 1.57 4.98
CA ARG A 344 -8.82 3.00 4.96
C ARG A 344 -7.64 3.82 4.46
N GLU A 345 -6.43 3.49 4.89
CA GLU A 345 -5.19 4.11 4.39
C GLU A 345 -5.00 3.82 2.89
N TYR A 346 -5.24 2.58 2.46
CA TYR A 346 -5.19 2.19 1.05
C TYR A 346 -6.18 2.97 0.18
N VAL A 347 -7.45 3.08 0.60
CA VAL A 347 -8.47 3.88 -0.11
C VAL A 347 -8.04 5.37 -0.17
N GLY A 348 -7.48 5.89 0.93
CA GLY A 348 -6.90 7.23 0.96
C GLY A 348 -5.81 7.42 -0.10
N LEU A 349 -4.87 6.50 -0.19
CA LEU A 349 -3.79 6.52 -1.19
C LEU A 349 -4.32 6.48 -2.63
N LEU A 350 -5.32 5.64 -2.92
CA LEU A 350 -5.94 5.58 -4.25
C LEU A 350 -6.61 6.90 -4.63
N THR A 351 -7.36 7.50 -3.72
CA THR A 351 -8.08 8.77 -3.97
C THR A 351 -7.13 9.94 -4.16
N GLU A 352 -6.07 10.02 -3.38
CA GLU A 352 -5.04 11.05 -3.51
C GLU A 352 -4.31 11.00 -4.85
N HIS A 353 -4.09 9.80 -5.40
CA HIS A 353 -3.37 9.57 -6.66
C HIS A 353 -4.29 9.21 -7.83
N ARG A 354 -5.58 9.59 -7.78
CA ARG A 354 -6.62 9.19 -8.75
C ARG A 354 -6.25 9.40 -10.22
N ARG A 355 -5.51 10.47 -10.56
CA ARG A 355 -5.06 10.71 -11.94
C ARG A 355 -4.05 9.66 -12.40
N LYS A 356 -3.06 9.33 -11.55
CA LYS A 356 -2.07 8.28 -11.82
C LYS A 356 -2.75 6.93 -11.96
N GLN A 357 -3.73 6.63 -11.09
CA GLN A 357 -4.54 5.41 -11.17
C GLN A 357 -5.28 5.31 -12.51
N ALA A 358 -5.99 6.38 -12.92
CA ALA A 358 -6.74 6.39 -14.18
C ALA A 358 -5.84 6.14 -15.40
N ILE A 359 -4.66 6.75 -15.46
CA ILE A 359 -3.69 6.55 -16.55
C ILE A 359 -3.24 5.09 -16.60
N ILE A 360 -2.89 4.50 -15.46
CA ILE A 360 -2.41 3.13 -15.39
C ILE A 360 -3.52 2.15 -15.78
N LEU A 361 -4.73 2.31 -15.24
CA LEU A 361 -5.88 1.47 -15.57
C LEU A 361 -6.24 1.57 -17.06
N PHE A 362 -6.18 2.76 -17.65
CA PHE A 362 -6.37 2.94 -19.08
C PHE A 362 -5.29 2.21 -19.90
N THR A 363 -4.02 2.33 -19.51
CA THR A 363 -2.90 1.65 -20.17
C THR A 363 -3.07 0.13 -20.10
N VAL A 364 -3.42 -0.41 -18.93
CA VAL A 364 -3.70 -1.84 -18.72
C VAL A 364 -4.87 -2.29 -19.60
N ALA A 365 -5.95 -1.50 -19.66
CA ALA A 365 -7.10 -1.80 -20.52
C ALA A 365 -6.72 -1.87 -22.00
N VAL A 366 -5.90 -0.93 -22.48
CA VAL A 366 -5.42 -0.92 -23.88
C VAL A 366 -4.58 -2.17 -24.19
N ILE A 367 -3.64 -2.53 -23.28
CA ILE A 367 -2.77 -3.69 -23.46
C ILE A 367 -3.58 -4.98 -23.51
N TYR A 368 -4.48 -5.21 -22.54
CA TYR A 368 -5.29 -6.44 -22.50
C TYR A 368 -6.30 -6.51 -23.66
N SER A 369 -6.84 -5.37 -24.10
CA SER A 369 -7.68 -5.32 -25.30
C SER A 369 -6.89 -5.73 -26.54
N ALA A 370 -5.69 -5.17 -26.74
CA ALA A 370 -4.83 -5.51 -27.86
C ALA A 370 -4.45 -7.00 -27.85
N LEU A 371 -4.07 -7.55 -26.69
CA LEU A 371 -3.77 -8.98 -26.55
C LEU A 371 -5.00 -9.86 -26.86
N THR A 372 -6.19 -9.46 -26.41
CA THR A 372 -7.42 -10.18 -26.70
C THR A 372 -7.72 -10.19 -28.19
N PHE A 373 -7.63 -9.05 -28.88
CA PHE A 373 -7.83 -8.99 -30.33
C PHE A 373 -6.79 -9.83 -31.08
N LEU A 374 -5.52 -9.78 -30.69
CA LEU A 374 -4.44 -10.58 -31.29
C LEU A 374 -4.64 -12.09 -31.09
N ALA A 375 -5.26 -12.52 -29.99
CA ALA A 375 -5.56 -13.92 -29.73
C ALA A 375 -6.74 -14.44 -30.55
N TYR A 376 -7.61 -13.56 -31.02
CA TYR A 376 -8.81 -13.89 -31.81
C TYR A 376 -8.57 -13.85 -33.33
N THR A 377 -7.54 -13.15 -33.80
CA THR A 377 -7.12 -13.11 -35.21
C THR A 377 -6.07 -14.17 -35.51
#